data_48c47393ce43dcb7ee5883abfe7cae9b
#
_entry.id   48c47393ce43dcb7ee5883abfe7cae9b
#
_cell.length_a   1.000
_cell.length_b   1.000
_cell.length_c   1.000
_cell.angle_alpha   90.00
_cell.angle_beta   90.00
_cell.angle_gamma   90.00
#
_symmetry.space_group_name_H-M   'P 1'
#
loop_
_entity.id
_entity.type
_entity.pdbx_description
1 polymer ?
#
loop_
_entity_poly.entity_id
_entity_poly.type
_entity_poly.pdbx_seq_one_letter_code
_entity_poly.pdbx_strand_id
1 'polypeptide(L)'
;AIEQIYNDRAEFPHSKAFYLDTMYSGKTIKDKLIDVRCAMKDNMSDVHIIASLDDICWLFNIRGRDVHCNPVIMAYAAVYMDKTVLYTDIDRLDDCIDKLIEAGVEVKPYNDIYEDIRSIAGHKVLIDKKRVNTRLYLYAKDNDKIELVEKENPEVLLKAVKNDIEITNLKNVHIDDGLAVTRFIFWLKKAVKSGQTITEASAAEYLDNLRSGIKDYIELSFDTISAYADNAAMMHYQASKDNCSTLKQEGMLLVDSGGQYMRGTTDITRTIALGEVTDEMKKCYTLTLKGMLNLANTRF
;
A
#
# COMPACT_ATOMS: atom_id res chain seq x y z
N ALA A 1 22.39 1.77 19.23
CA ALA A 1 23.48 0.83 18.83
C ALA A 1 23.75 0.91 17.31
N ILE A 2 22.70 0.83 16.46
CA ILE A 2 22.87 0.89 14.98
C ILE A 2 23.41 2.26 14.55
N GLU A 3 22.93 3.35 15.13
CA GLU A 3 23.37 4.73 14.83
C GLU A 3 24.87 4.99 15.09
N GLN A 4 25.48 4.16 15.93
CA GLN A 4 26.92 4.24 16.23
C GLN A 4 27.79 3.46 15.20
N ILE A 5 27.18 2.59 14.41
CA ILE A 5 27.88 1.67 13.52
C ILE A 5 27.60 2.00 12.04
N TYR A 6 26.42 2.57 11.75
CA TYR A 6 25.96 2.85 10.39
C TYR A 6 25.87 4.36 10.15
N ASN A 7 26.94 4.93 9.66
CA ASN A 7 27.08 6.38 9.42
C ASN A 7 26.42 6.87 8.13
N ASP A 8 26.03 5.95 7.24
CA ASP A 8 25.46 6.24 5.91
C ASP A 8 23.93 5.93 5.88
N ARG A 9 23.26 6.23 6.97
CA ARG A 9 21.83 6.03 7.10
C ARG A 9 21.05 7.05 6.27
N ALA A 10 20.09 6.57 5.48
CA ALA A 10 19.14 7.44 4.79
C ALA A 10 18.45 8.38 5.80
N GLU A 11 18.20 9.61 5.37
CA GLU A 11 17.43 10.58 6.15
C GLU A 11 16.03 10.04 6.46
N PHE A 12 15.47 10.49 7.58
CA PHE A 12 14.11 10.12 7.94
C PHE A 12 13.14 10.74 6.92
N PRO A 13 12.25 9.94 6.30
CA PRO A 13 11.36 10.43 5.27
C PRO A 13 10.42 11.53 5.79
N HIS A 14 10.26 12.59 5.00
CA HIS A 14 9.46 13.76 5.39
C HIS A 14 8.68 14.33 4.19
N SER A 15 7.85 13.50 3.56
CA SER A 15 6.98 13.95 2.48
C SER A 15 5.79 14.75 3.01
N LYS A 16 5.27 15.69 2.23
CA LYS A 16 3.99 16.35 2.54
C LYS A 16 2.85 15.36 2.52
N ALA A 17 1.99 15.44 3.52
CA ALA A 17 0.76 14.68 3.57
C ALA A 17 -0.35 15.38 2.78
N PHE A 18 -1.28 14.61 2.22
CA PHE A 18 -2.48 15.12 1.59
C PHE A 18 -3.73 14.37 2.07
N TYR A 19 -4.88 15.04 2.06
CA TYR A 19 -6.13 14.47 2.54
C TYR A 19 -6.80 13.62 1.47
N LEU A 20 -7.26 12.43 1.83
CA LEU A 20 -8.10 11.58 1.00
C LEU A 20 -9.57 11.89 1.30
N ASP A 21 -10.20 12.67 0.43
CA ASP A 21 -11.58 13.10 0.60
C ASP A 21 -12.57 11.92 0.72
N THR A 22 -13.72 12.18 1.37
CA THR A 22 -14.77 11.18 1.58
C THR A 22 -15.41 10.69 0.29
N MET A 23 -15.30 11.43 -0.81
CA MET A 23 -15.69 10.94 -2.13
C MET A 23 -14.86 9.72 -2.58
N TYR A 24 -13.67 9.54 -2.00
CA TYR A 24 -12.81 8.38 -2.22
C TYR A 24 -12.88 7.36 -1.09
N SER A 25 -12.85 7.81 0.16
CA SER A 25 -12.78 6.95 1.35
C SER A 25 -14.13 6.48 1.87
N GLY A 26 -15.23 7.15 1.49
CA GLY A 26 -16.60 6.83 1.88
C GLY A 26 -16.96 7.07 3.34
N LYS A 27 -15.96 7.29 4.22
CA LYS A 27 -16.16 7.57 5.65
C LYS A 27 -15.28 8.72 6.11
N THR A 28 -15.82 9.55 7.00
CA THR A 28 -15.04 10.58 7.68
C THR A 28 -14.08 9.97 8.72
N ILE A 29 -13.10 10.76 9.18
CA ILE A 29 -12.22 10.36 10.29
C ILE A 29 -13.06 10.05 11.55
N LYS A 30 -14.09 10.85 11.83
CA LYS A 30 -14.98 10.64 12.99
C LYS A 30 -15.70 9.29 12.92
N ASP A 31 -16.24 8.93 11.76
CA ASP A 31 -16.93 7.66 11.58
C ASP A 31 -15.98 6.47 11.81
N LYS A 32 -14.77 6.55 11.27
CA LYS A 32 -13.76 5.50 11.45
C LYS A 32 -13.30 5.40 12.91
N LEU A 33 -13.13 6.52 13.62
CA LEU A 33 -12.83 6.53 15.06
C LEU A 33 -13.96 5.90 15.89
N ILE A 34 -15.23 6.08 15.49
CA ILE A 34 -16.36 5.40 16.13
C ILE A 34 -16.23 3.89 15.95
N ASP A 35 -15.97 3.42 14.73
CA ASP A 35 -15.82 1.99 14.45
C ASP A 35 -14.66 1.37 15.25
N VAL A 36 -13.50 2.04 15.30
CA VAL A 36 -12.33 1.60 16.07
C VAL A 36 -12.65 1.56 17.57
N ARG A 37 -13.29 2.59 18.12
CA ARG A 37 -13.70 2.60 19.53
C ARG A 37 -14.72 1.52 19.88
N CYS A 38 -15.62 1.17 18.96
CA CYS A 38 -16.49 0.01 19.13
C CYS A 38 -15.71 -1.28 19.23
N ALA A 39 -14.77 -1.51 18.30
CA ALA A 39 -13.89 -2.67 18.33
C ALA A 39 -12.98 -2.72 19.56
N MET A 40 -12.52 -1.56 20.06
CA MET A 40 -11.78 -1.47 21.33
C MET A 40 -12.62 -1.95 22.52
N LYS A 41 -13.90 -1.58 22.58
CA LYS A 41 -14.84 -2.06 23.63
C LYS A 41 -15.00 -3.57 23.56
N ASP A 42 -15.19 -4.12 22.37
CA ASP A 42 -15.32 -5.59 22.17
C ASP A 42 -14.04 -6.33 22.60
N ASN A 43 -12.88 -5.65 22.49
CA ASN A 43 -11.60 -6.15 22.97
C ASN A 43 -11.33 -5.83 24.44
N MET A 44 -12.29 -5.17 25.14
CA MET A 44 -12.16 -4.74 26.54
C MET A 44 -10.92 -3.85 26.76
N SER A 45 -10.66 -2.91 25.86
CA SER A 45 -9.53 -1.97 25.92
C SER A 45 -10.00 -0.52 25.92
N ASP A 46 -9.23 0.35 26.59
CA ASP A 46 -9.52 1.78 26.74
C ASP A 46 -8.63 2.66 25.88
N VAL A 47 -7.45 2.14 25.52
CA VAL A 47 -6.46 2.80 24.68
C VAL A 47 -5.99 1.81 23.62
N HIS A 48 -5.81 2.28 22.39
CA HIS A 48 -5.22 1.51 21.30
C HIS A 48 -4.02 2.23 20.73
N ILE A 49 -2.86 1.56 20.68
CA ILE A 49 -1.62 2.08 20.10
C ILE A 49 -1.41 1.49 18.73
N ILE A 50 -1.32 2.35 17.72
CA ILE A 50 -1.19 1.97 16.31
C ILE A 50 0.19 2.42 15.79
N ALA A 51 0.91 1.49 15.16
CA ALA A 51 2.20 1.74 14.52
C ALA A 51 2.25 1.32 13.05
N SER A 52 1.21 0.65 12.54
CA SER A 52 1.09 0.32 11.12
C SER A 52 0.75 1.56 10.32
N LEU A 53 1.62 1.95 9.39
CA LEU A 53 1.46 3.20 8.63
C LEU A 53 0.19 3.19 7.76
N ASP A 54 -0.13 2.05 7.16
CA ASP A 54 -1.34 1.87 6.35
C ASP A 54 -2.62 1.94 7.19
N ASP A 55 -2.63 1.42 8.42
CA ASP A 55 -3.76 1.52 9.35
C ASP A 55 -3.98 2.98 9.78
N ILE A 56 -2.89 3.69 10.11
CA ILE A 56 -2.92 5.12 10.48
C ILE A 56 -3.42 5.96 9.31
N CYS A 57 -2.85 5.78 8.11
CA CYS A 57 -3.23 6.54 6.93
C CYS A 57 -4.69 6.26 6.50
N TRP A 58 -5.17 5.03 6.68
CA TRP A 58 -6.57 4.69 6.49
C TRP A 58 -7.47 5.38 7.52
N LEU A 59 -7.12 5.31 8.82
CA LEU A 59 -7.94 5.86 9.91
C LEU A 59 -8.14 7.37 9.77
N PHE A 60 -7.06 8.09 9.49
CA PHE A 60 -7.06 9.56 9.42
C PHE A 60 -7.33 10.11 8.01
N ASN A 61 -7.63 9.27 7.02
CA ASN A 61 -7.82 9.71 5.63
C ASN A 61 -6.66 10.56 5.09
N ILE A 62 -5.45 10.23 5.45
CA ILE A 62 -4.23 10.92 5.00
C ILE A 62 -3.36 10.00 4.15
N ARG A 63 -2.62 10.60 3.22
CA ARG A 63 -1.65 9.91 2.39
C ARG A 63 -0.38 10.74 2.32
N GLY A 64 0.73 10.12 1.94
CA GLY A 64 2.01 10.78 1.69
C GLY A 64 2.88 9.91 0.80
N ARG A 65 4.20 10.13 0.79
CA ARG A 65 5.16 9.41 -0.07
C ARG A 65 6.43 9.04 0.70
N ASP A 66 6.30 8.67 1.97
CA ASP A 66 7.45 8.30 2.80
C ASP A 66 8.00 6.91 2.47
N VAL A 67 7.17 6.05 1.88
CA VAL A 67 7.56 4.70 1.48
C VAL A 67 7.33 4.55 -0.03
N HIS A 68 8.35 4.11 -0.74
CA HIS A 68 8.28 3.88 -2.18
C HIS A 68 7.13 2.93 -2.55
N CYS A 69 6.33 3.30 -3.53
CA CYS A 69 5.15 2.55 -3.99
C CYS A 69 4.05 2.34 -2.94
N ASN A 70 4.12 3.02 -1.80
CA ASN A 70 3.10 2.94 -0.76
C ASN A 70 2.77 4.33 -0.23
N PRO A 71 1.58 4.89 -0.50
CA PRO A 71 1.24 6.29 -0.22
C PRO A 71 0.93 6.52 1.27
N VAL A 72 1.90 6.34 2.13
CA VAL A 72 1.80 6.51 3.58
C VAL A 72 2.77 7.58 4.09
N ILE A 73 2.54 8.02 5.34
CA ILE A 73 3.47 8.87 6.09
C ILE A 73 4.00 8.12 7.32
N MET A 74 5.19 8.48 7.76
CA MET A 74 5.74 8.03 9.03
C MET A 74 4.98 8.65 10.19
N ALA A 75 4.25 7.83 10.93
CA ALA A 75 3.43 8.27 12.06
C ALA A 75 3.20 7.13 13.06
N TYR A 76 2.76 7.51 14.26
CA TYR A 76 2.10 6.65 15.24
C TYR A 76 0.75 7.24 15.62
N ALA A 77 -0.12 6.44 16.21
CA ALA A 77 -1.34 6.96 16.79
C ALA A 77 -1.69 6.30 18.11
N ALA A 78 -2.37 7.05 18.96
CA ALA A 78 -3.00 6.55 20.18
C ALA A 78 -4.47 6.96 20.18
N VAL A 79 -5.37 5.98 20.16
CA VAL A 79 -6.82 6.18 20.21
C VAL A 79 -7.29 5.86 21.62
N TYR A 80 -7.83 6.85 22.32
CA TYR A 80 -8.50 6.71 23.60
C TYR A 80 -10.00 6.75 23.39
N MET A 81 -10.76 6.40 24.40
CA MET A 81 -12.22 6.45 24.32
C MET A 81 -12.77 7.87 24.13
N ASP A 82 -12.07 8.88 24.64
CA ASP A 82 -12.47 10.29 24.67
C ASP A 82 -11.60 11.21 23.78
N LYS A 83 -10.37 10.81 23.45
CA LYS A 83 -9.44 11.59 22.64
C LYS A 83 -8.70 10.73 21.62
N THR A 84 -7.99 11.37 20.70
CA THR A 84 -7.14 10.70 19.70
C THR A 84 -5.90 11.55 19.46
N VAL A 85 -4.74 10.91 19.42
CA VAL A 85 -3.45 11.57 19.19
C VAL A 85 -2.78 10.96 17.97
N LEU A 86 -2.38 11.80 17.04
CA LEU A 86 -1.52 11.45 15.90
C LEU A 86 -0.11 11.98 16.19
N TYR A 87 0.90 11.11 16.11
CA TYR A 87 2.30 11.48 16.32
C TYR A 87 3.01 11.55 14.99
N THR A 88 3.26 12.76 14.51
CA THR A 88 4.02 13.06 13.29
C THR A 88 4.44 14.52 13.31
N ASP A 89 5.26 14.95 12.35
CA ASP A 89 5.65 16.35 12.29
C ASP A 89 4.52 17.19 11.71
N ILE A 90 4.13 18.26 12.41
CA ILE A 90 2.96 19.07 12.08
C ILE A 90 3.09 19.82 10.76
N ASP A 91 4.31 20.23 10.40
CA ASP A 91 4.61 20.99 9.18
C ASP A 91 4.42 20.20 7.88
N ARG A 92 4.26 18.87 7.96
CA ARG A 92 3.90 18.02 6.83
C ARG A 92 2.40 17.93 6.57
N LEU A 93 1.56 18.42 7.49
CA LEU A 93 0.10 18.25 7.51
C LEU A 93 -0.68 19.44 6.92
N ASP A 94 -0.03 20.44 6.30
CA ASP A 94 -0.64 21.69 5.85
C ASP A 94 -2.01 21.48 5.18
N ASP A 95 -2.12 20.49 4.28
CA ASP A 95 -3.36 20.19 3.54
C ASP A 95 -4.37 19.33 4.34
N CYS A 96 -3.99 18.83 5.51
CA CYS A 96 -4.77 17.87 6.30
C CYS A 96 -5.16 18.39 7.67
N ILE A 97 -4.45 19.38 8.19
CA ILE A 97 -4.51 19.79 9.62
C ILE A 97 -5.93 20.19 10.03
N ASP A 98 -6.64 20.95 9.20
CA ASP A 98 -7.99 21.41 9.53
C ASP A 98 -8.95 20.21 9.67
N LYS A 99 -8.82 19.20 8.82
CA LYS A 99 -9.64 17.97 8.88
C LYS A 99 -9.36 17.12 10.12
N LEU A 100 -8.11 17.08 10.56
CA LEU A 100 -7.71 16.41 11.80
C LEU A 100 -8.28 17.15 13.02
N ILE A 101 -8.15 18.48 13.06
CA ILE A 101 -8.70 19.31 14.14
C ILE A 101 -10.23 19.19 14.21
N GLU A 102 -10.93 19.30 13.06
CA GLU A 102 -12.38 19.10 12.97
C GLU A 102 -12.81 17.73 13.51
N ALA A 103 -11.97 16.71 13.36
CA ALA A 103 -12.22 15.35 13.86
C ALA A 103 -11.87 15.18 15.34
N GLY A 104 -11.29 16.19 15.99
CA GLY A 104 -10.86 16.14 17.38
C GLY A 104 -9.55 15.36 17.58
N VAL A 105 -8.69 15.35 16.56
CA VAL A 105 -7.38 14.71 16.61
C VAL A 105 -6.33 15.72 17.08
N GLU A 106 -5.63 15.41 18.17
CA GLU A 106 -4.46 16.13 18.62
C GLU A 106 -3.24 15.66 17.82
N VAL A 107 -2.37 16.59 17.42
CA VAL A 107 -1.10 16.25 16.75
C VAL A 107 0.06 16.53 17.69
N LYS A 108 0.97 15.57 17.83
CA LYS A 108 2.20 15.67 18.62
C LYS A 108 3.42 15.28 17.79
N PRO A 109 4.63 15.74 18.18
CA PRO A 109 5.88 15.32 17.54
C PRO A 109 6.02 13.78 17.49
N TYR A 110 6.60 13.28 16.41
CA TYR A 110 6.70 11.83 16.10
C TYR A 110 7.24 11.00 17.28
N ASN A 111 8.25 11.48 17.98
CA ASN A 111 8.91 10.74 19.06
C ASN A 111 8.19 10.80 20.41
N ASP A 112 7.22 11.68 20.59
CA ASP A 112 6.52 11.87 21.88
C ASP A 112 5.72 10.63 22.29
N ILE A 113 5.36 9.76 21.34
CA ILE A 113 4.71 8.47 21.61
C ILE A 113 5.48 7.64 22.64
N TYR A 114 6.82 7.71 22.64
CA TYR A 114 7.66 6.92 23.55
C TYR A 114 7.59 7.39 25.01
N GLU A 115 7.35 8.66 25.24
CA GLU A 115 7.12 9.20 26.59
C GLU A 115 5.65 9.06 26.99
N ASP A 116 4.73 9.31 26.05
CA ASP A 116 3.30 9.18 26.31
C ASP A 116 2.94 7.74 26.73
N ILE A 117 3.45 6.70 26.06
CA ILE A 117 3.16 5.30 26.41
C ILE A 117 3.63 4.92 27.82
N ARG A 118 4.72 5.53 28.31
CA ARG A 118 5.22 5.33 29.68
C ARG A 118 4.36 6.03 30.72
N SER A 119 3.70 7.11 30.31
CA SER A 119 2.86 7.93 31.21
C SER A 119 1.42 7.41 31.33
N ILE A 120 0.99 6.49 30.46
CA ILE A 120 -0.35 5.85 30.54
C ILE A 120 -0.46 5.11 31.87
N ALA A 121 -1.56 5.34 32.59
CA ALA A 121 -1.84 4.67 33.86
C ALA A 121 -3.34 4.40 34.03
N GLY A 122 -3.70 3.24 34.60
CA GLY A 122 -5.07 2.89 34.90
C GLY A 122 -5.91 2.47 33.69
N HIS A 123 -5.25 2.12 32.55
CA HIS A 123 -5.91 1.74 31.31
C HIS A 123 -5.56 0.33 30.86
N LYS A 124 -6.49 -0.24 30.07
CA LYS A 124 -6.26 -1.46 29.27
C LYS A 124 -5.81 -1.04 27.88
N VAL A 125 -4.54 -1.34 27.54
CA VAL A 125 -3.90 -0.87 26.31
C VAL A 125 -3.84 -1.99 25.27
N LEU A 126 -4.58 -1.83 24.18
CA LEU A 126 -4.55 -2.71 23.03
C LEU A 126 -3.30 -2.42 22.17
N ILE A 127 -2.56 -3.45 21.87
CA ILE A 127 -1.37 -3.38 21.02
C ILE A 127 -1.21 -4.66 20.19
N ASP A 128 -0.95 -4.50 18.90
CA ASP A 128 -0.59 -5.62 18.03
C ASP A 128 0.94 -5.79 18.02
N LYS A 129 1.42 -6.77 18.75
CA LYS A 129 2.86 -7.04 18.89
C LYS A 129 3.56 -7.44 17.57
N LYS A 130 2.81 -7.83 16.54
CA LYS A 130 3.36 -8.16 15.22
C LYS A 130 3.58 -6.90 14.35
N ARG A 131 2.91 -5.80 14.69
CA ARG A 131 2.87 -4.56 13.90
C ARG A 131 3.52 -3.36 14.61
N VAL A 132 3.88 -3.50 15.87
CA VAL A 132 4.56 -2.46 16.65
C VAL A 132 6.07 -2.72 16.69
N ASN A 133 6.86 -1.65 16.78
CA ASN A 133 8.30 -1.80 17.00
C ASN A 133 8.60 -2.27 18.44
N THR A 134 9.73 -2.96 18.58
CA THR A 134 10.15 -3.56 19.87
C THR A 134 10.24 -2.54 21.01
N ARG A 135 10.68 -1.30 20.75
CA ARG A 135 10.80 -0.28 21.79
C ARG A 135 9.45 0.10 22.39
N LEU A 136 8.44 0.37 21.55
CA LEU A 136 7.08 0.65 22.01
C LEU A 136 6.47 -0.54 22.76
N TYR A 137 6.64 -1.74 22.23
CA TYR A 137 6.15 -2.96 22.88
C TYR A 137 6.77 -3.15 24.28
N LEU A 138 8.08 -2.98 24.42
CA LEU A 138 8.74 -3.12 25.71
C LEU A 138 8.30 -2.03 26.71
N TYR A 139 8.14 -0.78 26.25
CA TYR A 139 7.65 0.31 27.12
C TYR A 139 6.22 0.05 27.61
N ALA A 140 5.35 -0.52 26.76
CA ALA A 140 4.03 -0.94 27.19
C ALA A 140 4.09 -2.13 28.17
N LYS A 141 4.91 -3.12 27.85
CA LYS A 141 5.03 -4.35 28.66
C LYS A 141 5.65 -4.10 30.04
N ASP A 142 6.63 -3.20 30.12
CA ASP A 142 7.34 -2.87 31.36
C ASP A 142 6.61 -1.83 32.20
N ASN A 143 5.47 -1.28 31.70
CA ASN A 143 4.64 -0.34 32.43
C ASN A 143 3.65 -1.08 33.33
N ASP A 144 3.94 -1.19 34.63
CA ASP A 144 3.13 -1.87 35.64
C ASP A 144 1.80 -1.17 35.98
N LYS A 145 1.57 0.04 35.44
CA LYS A 145 0.35 0.83 35.65
C LYS A 145 -0.75 0.56 34.64
N ILE A 146 -0.50 -0.28 33.62
CA ILE A 146 -1.46 -0.65 32.59
C ILE A 146 -1.72 -2.15 32.55
N GLU A 147 -2.87 -2.53 32.00
CA GLU A 147 -3.14 -3.92 31.58
C GLU A 147 -2.93 -4.00 30.07
N LEU A 148 -1.98 -4.83 29.63
CA LEU A 148 -1.67 -4.99 28.21
C LEU A 148 -2.62 -6.00 27.55
N VAL A 149 -3.31 -5.59 26.47
CA VAL A 149 -4.18 -6.43 25.65
C VAL A 149 -3.48 -6.69 24.30
N GLU A 150 -2.88 -7.88 24.16
CA GLU A 150 -2.17 -8.26 22.94
C GLU A 150 -3.13 -8.90 21.94
N LYS A 151 -3.63 -8.12 20.99
CA LYS A 151 -4.50 -8.57 19.90
C LYS A 151 -4.17 -7.87 18.59
N GLU A 152 -4.70 -8.39 17.49
CA GLU A 152 -4.58 -7.79 16.17
C GLU A 152 -5.27 -6.41 16.14
N ASN A 153 -4.68 -5.47 15.38
CA ASN A 153 -5.27 -4.15 15.17
C ASN A 153 -6.68 -4.27 14.56
N PRO A 154 -7.72 -3.65 15.15
CA PRO A 154 -9.07 -3.63 14.60
C PRO A 154 -9.13 -3.11 13.15
N GLU A 155 -8.26 -2.19 12.80
CA GLU A 155 -8.16 -1.57 11.47
C GLU A 155 -7.90 -2.59 10.37
N VAL A 156 -7.26 -3.73 10.67
CA VAL A 156 -6.99 -4.79 9.69
C VAL A 156 -8.29 -5.26 9.04
N LEU A 157 -9.30 -5.59 9.85
CA LEU A 157 -10.59 -6.05 9.34
C LEU A 157 -11.44 -4.87 8.83
N LEU A 158 -11.49 -3.76 9.55
CA LEU A 158 -12.26 -2.58 9.16
C LEU A 158 -11.82 -2.02 7.81
N LYS A 159 -10.52 -2.03 7.52
CA LYS A 159 -9.95 -1.64 6.23
C LYS A 159 -10.16 -2.70 5.14
N ALA A 160 -10.12 -3.98 5.50
CA ALA A 160 -10.32 -5.08 4.55
C ALA A 160 -11.75 -5.11 3.98
N VAL A 161 -12.75 -4.82 4.80
CA VAL A 161 -14.16 -4.75 4.38
C VAL A 161 -14.46 -3.37 3.82
N LYS A 162 -14.46 -3.26 2.48
CA LYS A 162 -14.67 -1.99 1.76
C LYS A 162 -16.14 -1.56 1.82
N ASN A 163 -16.38 -0.26 1.99
CA ASN A 163 -17.69 0.34 1.82
C ASN A 163 -18.06 0.52 0.34
N ASP A 164 -19.33 0.87 0.05
CA ASP A 164 -19.86 0.97 -1.31
C ASP A 164 -19.13 2.04 -2.17
N ILE A 165 -18.68 3.13 -1.55
CA ILE A 165 -17.91 4.19 -2.21
C ILE A 165 -16.52 3.67 -2.62
N GLU A 166 -15.82 3.00 -1.71
CA GLU A 166 -14.52 2.38 -1.99
C GLU A 166 -14.65 1.30 -3.08
N ILE A 167 -15.70 0.46 -3.04
CA ILE A 167 -15.96 -0.56 -4.06
C ILE A 167 -16.21 0.09 -5.43
N THR A 168 -17.01 1.15 -5.49
CA THR A 168 -17.30 1.87 -6.73
C THR A 168 -16.04 2.50 -7.30
N ASN A 169 -15.25 3.14 -6.47
CA ASN A 169 -13.97 3.75 -6.84
C ASN A 169 -12.97 2.70 -7.35
N LEU A 170 -12.84 1.56 -6.66
CA LEU A 170 -11.98 0.45 -7.08
C LEU A 170 -12.40 -0.10 -8.45
N LYS A 171 -13.69 -0.31 -8.70
CA LYS A 171 -14.19 -0.77 -10.00
C LYS A 171 -13.84 0.22 -11.11
N ASN A 172 -14.05 1.52 -10.87
CA ASN A 172 -13.78 2.55 -11.86
C ASN A 172 -12.29 2.69 -12.17
N VAL A 173 -11.42 2.67 -11.16
CA VAL A 173 -9.98 2.77 -11.40
C VAL A 173 -9.42 1.54 -12.12
N HIS A 174 -9.97 0.35 -11.86
CA HIS A 174 -9.57 -0.87 -12.60
C HIS A 174 -10.01 -0.83 -14.08
N ILE A 175 -11.09 -0.12 -14.42
CA ILE A 175 -11.48 0.12 -15.82
C ILE A 175 -10.46 1.05 -16.49
N ASP A 176 -10.09 2.16 -15.85
CA ASP A 176 -9.15 3.12 -16.40
C ASP A 176 -7.74 2.53 -16.54
N ASP A 177 -7.26 1.82 -15.52
CA ASP A 177 -5.96 1.14 -15.57
C ASP A 177 -5.96 -0.03 -16.57
N GLY A 178 -7.06 -0.80 -16.62
CA GLY A 178 -7.26 -1.84 -17.63
C GLY A 178 -7.20 -1.30 -19.07
N LEU A 179 -7.66 -0.06 -19.28
CA LEU A 179 -7.52 0.60 -20.57
C LEU A 179 -6.05 0.95 -20.88
N ALA A 180 -5.27 1.41 -19.88
CA ALA A 180 -3.84 1.67 -20.04
C ALA A 180 -3.10 0.36 -20.42
N VAL A 181 -3.36 -0.73 -19.69
CA VAL A 181 -2.80 -2.07 -19.98
C VAL A 181 -3.20 -2.55 -21.38
N THR A 182 -4.45 -2.35 -21.79
CA THR A 182 -4.92 -2.73 -23.13
C THR A 182 -4.22 -1.95 -24.23
N ARG A 183 -4.05 -0.64 -24.06
CA ARG A 183 -3.29 0.23 -24.98
C ARG A 183 -1.82 -0.20 -25.05
N PHE A 184 -1.22 -0.54 -23.92
CA PHE A 184 0.13 -1.07 -23.85
C PHE A 184 0.26 -2.37 -24.64
N ILE A 185 -0.61 -3.36 -24.46
CA ILE A 185 -0.58 -4.63 -25.17
C ILE A 185 -0.71 -4.42 -26.70
N PHE A 186 -1.61 -3.53 -27.12
CA PHE A 186 -1.78 -3.17 -28.53
C PHE A 186 -0.51 -2.55 -29.12
N TRP A 187 0.05 -1.54 -28.43
CA TRP A 187 1.29 -0.91 -28.84
C TRP A 187 2.45 -1.89 -28.91
N LEU A 188 2.64 -2.70 -27.87
CA LEU A 188 3.72 -3.68 -27.77
C LEU A 188 3.72 -4.66 -28.94
N LYS A 189 2.56 -5.27 -29.20
CA LYS A 189 2.42 -6.23 -30.34
C LYS A 189 2.69 -5.58 -31.67
N LYS A 190 2.24 -4.34 -31.87
CA LYS A 190 2.47 -3.58 -33.11
C LYS A 190 3.95 -3.23 -33.27
N ALA A 191 4.60 -2.74 -32.21
CA ALA A 191 5.99 -2.32 -32.22
C ALA A 191 6.95 -3.50 -32.47
N VAL A 192 6.76 -4.62 -31.75
CA VAL A 192 7.56 -5.84 -31.94
C VAL A 192 7.38 -6.38 -33.38
N LYS A 193 6.13 -6.43 -33.87
CA LYS A 193 5.85 -6.90 -35.24
C LYS A 193 6.48 -6.01 -36.33
N SER A 194 6.61 -4.70 -36.08
CA SER A 194 7.25 -3.77 -37.03
C SER A 194 8.79 -3.79 -37.00
N GLY A 195 9.40 -4.61 -36.15
CA GLY A 195 10.85 -4.67 -35.96
C GLY A 195 11.45 -3.51 -35.15
N GLN A 196 10.61 -2.76 -34.43
CA GLN A 196 11.10 -1.75 -33.50
C GLN A 196 11.86 -2.41 -32.35
N THR A 197 13.03 -1.88 -32.02
CA THR A 197 13.81 -2.36 -30.85
C THR A 197 13.11 -1.96 -29.57
N ILE A 198 12.59 -2.93 -28.83
CA ILE A 198 11.96 -2.79 -27.52
C ILE A 198 12.73 -3.66 -26.53
N THR A 199 13.04 -3.12 -25.37
CA THR A 199 13.61 -3.88 -24.25
C THR A 199 12.56 -4.06 -23.14
N GLU A 200 12.81 -4.99 -22.21
CA GLU A 200 11.98 -5.15 -21.01
C GLU A 200 11.83 -3.82 -20.25
N ALA A 201 12.92 -3.10 -20.05
CA ALA A 201 12.92 -1.80 -19.37
C ALA A 201 12.10 -0.74 -20.14
N SER A 202 12.27 -0.64 -21.47
CA SER A 202 11.49 0.34 -22.26
C SER A 202 10.01 -0.02 -22.36
N ALA A 203 9.67 -1.30 -22.29
CA ALA A 203 8.29 -1.76 -22.23
C ALA A 203 7.62 -1.38 -20.88
N ALA A 204 8.34 -1.58 -19.76
CA ALA A 204 7.89 -1.14 -18.43
C ALA A 204 7.66 0.38 -18.41
N GLU A 205 8.66 1.17 -18.80
CA GLU A 205 8.59 2.63 -18.85
C GLU A 205 7.39 3.14 -19.69
N TYR A 206 7.10 2.50 -20.81
CA TYR A 206 5.95 2.87 -21.64
C TYR A 206 4.63 2.63 -20.92
N LEU A 207 4.46 1.51 -20.21
CA LEU A 207 3.26 1.22 -19.44
C LEU A 207 3.11 2.19 -18.25
N ASP A 208 4.19 2.48 -17.55
CA ASP A 208 4.20 3.42 -16.42
C ASP A 208 3.79 4.83 -16.86
N ASN A 209 4.26 5.26 -18.04
CA ASN A 209 3.86 6.53 -18.65
C ASN A 209 2.36 6.56 -19.02
N LEU A 210 1.77 5.45 -19.46
CA LEU A 210 0.33 5.38 -19.71
C LEU A 210 -0.47 5.51 -18.41
N ARG A 211 0.00 4.91 -17.31
CA ARG A 211 -0.64 5.01 -15.99
C ARG A 211 -0.54 6.39 -15.39
N SER A 212 0.63 7.02 -15.49
CA SER A 212 0.83 8.39 -14.96
C SER A 212 -0.10 9.43 -15.59
N GLY A 213 -0.62 9.16 -16.76
CA GLY A 213 -1.63 9.99 -17.42
C GLY A 213 -3.08 9.75 -16.96
N ILE A 214 -3.34 8.78 -16.09
CA ILE A 214 -4.68 8.50 -15.56
C ILE A 214 -5.00 9.52 -14.46
N LYS A 215 -6.24 10.02 -14.46
CA LYS A 215 -6.73 10.94 -13.44
C LYS A 215 -6.55 10.34 -12.04
N ASP A 216 -6.15 11.19 -11.09
CA ASP A 216 -5.97 10.84 -9.67
C ASP A 216 -4.82 9.84 -9.40
N TYR A 217 -3.90 9.67 -10.36
CA TYR A 217 -2.69 8.88 -10.18
C TYR A 217 -1.77 9.52 -9.11
N ILE A 218 -1.25 8.68 -8.22
CA ILE A 218 -0.31 9.08 -7.17
C ILE A 218 1.11 8.61 -7.54
N GLU A 219 1.29 7.30 -7.68
CA GLU A 219 2.55 6.64 -7.99
C GLU A 219 2.31 5.20 -8.44
N LEU A 220 3.35 4.43 -8.75
CA LEU A 220 3.24 2.98 -8.96
C LEU A 220 2.83 2.29 -7.64
N SER A 221 2.15 1.15 -7.73
CA SER A 221 1.86 0.31 -6.56
C SER A 221 3.04 -0.60 -6.20
N PHE A 222 3.89 -0.89 -7.17
CA PHE A 222 5.21 -1.55 -7.08
C PHE A 222 5.96 -1.32 -8.38
N ASP A 223 7.28 -1.51 -8.37
CA ASP A 223 8.10 -1.36 -9.57
C ASP A 223 7.66 -2.36 -10.63
N THR A 224 7.36 -1.87 -11.84
CA THR A 224 6.82 -2.70 -12.92
C THR A 224 7.77 -3.82 -13.30
N ILE A 225 7.30 -5.05 -13.20
CA ILE A 225 8.00 -6.23 -13.66
C ILE A 225 7.67 -6.43 -15.14
N SER A 226 8.69 -6.43 -15.98
CA SER A 226 8.58 -6.74 -17.42
C SER A 226 9.65 -7.77 -17.74
N ALA A 227 9.24 -9.03 -17.84
CA ALA A 227 10.15 -10.18 -17.88
C ALA A 227 9.91 -11.03 -19.12
N TYR A 228 10.91 -11.11 -20.00
CA TYR A 228 10.85 -11.84 -21.26
C TYR A 228 11.56 -13.19 -21.13
N ALA A 229 10.92 -14.23 -21.68
CA ALA A 229 11.45 -15.60 -21.74
C ALA A 229 11.96 -16.08 -20.35
N ASP A 230 13.24 -16.42 -20.23
CA ASP A 230 13.83 -17.00 -19.00
C ASP A 230 13.80 -16.05 -17.80
N ASN A 231 13.81 -14.73 -18.02
CA ASN A 231 13.71 -13.74 -16.94
C ASN A 231 12.40 -13.84 -16.18
N ALA A 232 11.32 -14.32 -16.83
CA ALA A 232 10.02 -14.53 -16.19
C ALA A 232 10.01 -15.66 -15.15
N ALA A 233 11.06 -16.46 -15.05
CA ALA A 233 11.22 -17.46 -13.99
C ALA A 233 11.61 -16.83 -12.64
N MET A 234 12.07 -15.58 -12.62
CA MET A 234 12.41 -14.84 -11.40
C MET A 234 11.21 -14.01 -10.92
N MET A 235 10.68 -14.35 -9.75
CA MET A 235 9.42 -13.76 -9.21
C MET A 235 9.43 -12.25 -9.09
N HIS A 236 10.54 -11.64 -8.67
CA HIS A 236 10.70 -10.20 -8.50
C HIS A 236 11.78 -9.65 -9.43
N TYR A 237 11.74 -10.08 -10.70
CA TYR A 237 12.68 -9.61 -11.70
C TYR A 237 12.54 -8.10 -11.90
N GLN A 238 13.67 -7.40 -11.88
CA GLN A 238 13.74 -5.96 -12.15
C GLN A 238 14.62 -5.72 -13.37
N ALA A 239 13.99 -5.29 -14.46
CA ALA A 239 14.69 -4.89 -15.67
C ALA A 239 15.32 -3.51 -15.47
N SER A 240 16.63 -3.40 -15.72
CA SER A 240 17.32 -2.11 -15.75
C SER A 240 17.83 -1.79 -17.16
N LYS A 241 18.13 -0.51 -17.44
CA LYS A 241 18.65 -0.10 -18.76
C LYS A 241 19.93 -0.83 -19.13
N ASP A 242 20.75 -1.19 -18.14
CA ASP A 242 22.04 -1.85 -18.34
C ASP A 242 21.95 -3.38 -18.27
N ASN A 243 20.84 -3.92 -17.78
CA ASN A 243 20.63 -5.36 -17.62
C ASN A 243 19.17 -5.72 -17.88
N CYS A 244 18.84 -5.90 -19.16
CA CYS A 244 17.52 -6.35 -19.62
C CYS A 244 17.60 -6.98 -21.01
N SER A 245 16.63 -7.83 -21.32
CA SER A 245 16.53 -8.48 -22.62
C SER A 245 15.87 -7.58 -23.66
N THR A 246 16.30 -7.72 -24.93
CA THR A 246 15.57 -7.17 -26.08
C THR A 246 14.45 -8.13 -26.47
N LEU A 247 13.25 -7.61 -26.64
CA LEU A 247 12.09 -8.38 -27.04
C LEU A 247 12.17 -8.78 -28.50
N LYS A 248 11.83 -10.02 -28.78
CA LYS A 248 11.79 -10.58 -30.15
C LYS A 248 10.36 -10.93 -30.53
N GLN A 249 10.13 -11.12 -31.85
CA GLN A 249 8.81 -11.57 -32.36
C GLN A 249 8.64 -13.08 -32.17
N GLU A 250 8.88 -13.56 -30.95
CA GLU A 250 8.75 -14.95 -30.52
C GLU A 250 8.53 -15.03 -29.02
N GLY A 251 8.00 -16.13 -28.52
CA GLY A 251 7.85 -16.38 -27.10
C GLY A 251 6.83 -15.48 -26.39
N MET A 252 7.05 -15.28 -25.11
CA MET A 252 6.12 -14.57 -24.22
C MET A 252 6.83 -13.54 -23.34
N LEU A 253 6.15 -12.43 -23.08
CA LEU A 253 6.50 -11.43 -22.08
C LEU A 253 5.51 -11.51 -20.92
N LEU A 254 5.99 -11.67 -19.70
CA LEU A 254 5.22 -11.47 -18.48
C LEU A 254 5.36 -10.01 -18.05
N VAL A 255 4.22 -9.36 -17.82
CA VAL A 255 4.17 -8.01 -17.26
C VAL A 255 3.30 -8.03 -16.02
N ASP A 256 3.89 -7.62 -14.89
CA ASP A 256 3.21 -7.46 -13.61
C ASP A 256 3.41 -6.02 -13.14
N SER A 257 2.31 -5.33 -12.88
CA SER A 257 2.34 -3.88 -12.76
C SER A 257 1.06 -3.33 -12.14
N GLY A 258 1.14 -2.16 -11.54
CA GLY A 258 -0.02 -1.51 -10.96
C GLY A 258 0.23 -0.06 -10.59
N GLY A 259 -0.81 0.61 -10.11
CA GLY A 259 -0.75 2.02 -9.70
C GLY A 259 -1.52 2.30 -8.43
N GLN A 260 -1.05 3.30 -7.71
CA GLN A 260 -1.73 3.94 -6.59
C GLN A 260 -2.50 5.15 -7.11
N TYR A 261 -3.77 5.21 -6.80
CA TYR A 261 -4.68 6.30 -7.18
C TYR A 261 -5.47 6.77 -5.97
N MET A 262 -6.03 7.98 -6.02
CA MET A 262 -6.96 8.43 -4.97
C MET A 262 -8.16 7.47 -4.83
N ARG A 263 -8.54 6.82 -5.92
CA ARG A 263 -9.66 5.86 -5.99
C ARG A 263 -9.30 4.43 -5.53
N GLY A 264 -8.05 4.13 -5.29
CA GLY A 264 -7.59 2.81 -4.83
C GLY A 264 -6.32 2.33 -5.52
N THR A 265 -5.97 1.08 -5.28
CA THR A 265 -4.75 0.43 -5.78
C THR A 265 -5.11 -0.59 -6.84
N THR A 266 -4.31 -0.66 -7.93
CA THR A 266 -4.39 -1.71 -8.93
C THR A 266 -3.15 -2.59 -8.90
N ASP A 267 -3.34 -3.84 -9.33
CA ASP A 267 -2.32 -4.87 -9.47
C ASP A 267 -2.79 -5.80 -10.60
N ILE A 268 -2.10 -5.74 -11.75
CA ILE A 268 -2.53 -6.43 -12.98
C ILE A 268 -1.34 -7.16 -13.60
N THR A 269 -1.40 -8.48 -13.60
CA THR A 269 -0.42 -9.33 -14.29
C THR A 269 -0.98 -9.83 -15.61
N ARG A 270 -0.17 -9.82 -16.68
CA ARG A 270 -0.48 -10.41 -17.97
C ARG A 270 0.74 -11.09 -18.59
N THR A 271 0.53 -12.29 -19.13
CA THR A 271 1.50 -12.97 -19.99
C THR A 271 1.08 -12.82 -21.45
N ILE A 272 1.93 -12.21 -22.26
CA ILE A 272 1.62 -11.72 -23.61
C ILE A 272 2.48 -12.47 -24.61
N ALA A 273 1.85 -13.17 -25.55
CA ALA A 273 2.56 -13.77 -26.69
C ALA A 273 3.01 -12.66 -27.66
N LEU A 274 4.31 -12.60 -27.95
CA LEU A 274 4.91 -11.64 -28.86
C LEU A 274 5.05 -12.15 -30.31
N GLY A 275 4.89 -13.45 -30.51
CA GLY A 275 4.96 -14.11 -31.81
C GLY A 275 4.61 -15.59 -31.67
N GLU A 276 5.37 -16.45 -32.37
CA GLU A 276 5.18 -17.90 -32.26
C GLU A 276 5.50 -18.39 -30.84
N VAL A 277 4.66 -19.31 -30.37
CA VAL A 277 4.79 -19.98 -29.07
C VAL A 277 4.74 -21.48 -29.26
N THR A 278 5.58 -22.22 -28.53
CA THR A 278 5.63 -23.69 -28.62
C THR A 278 4.40 -24.35 -28.02
N ASP A 279 4.16 -25.61 -28.34
CA ASP A 279 3.04 -26.36 -27.75
C ASP A 279 3.24 -26.58 -26.24
N GLU A 280 4.48 -26.68 -25.79
CA GLU A 280 4.81 -26.74 -24.36
C GLU A 280 4.42 -25.43 -23.65
N MET A 281 4.76 -24.26 -24.20
CA MET A 281 4.33 -22.95 -23.67
C MET A 281 2.81 -22.85 -23.58
N LYS A 282 2.09 -23.26 -24.62
CA LYS A 282 0.61 -23.29 -24.61
C LYS A 282 0.06 -24.20 -23.53
N LYS A 283 0.66 -25.38 -23.36
CA LYS A 283 0.26 -26.34 -22.32
C LYS A 283 0.48 -25.76 -20.91
N CYS A 284 1.66 -25.23 -20.64
CA CYS A 284 2.00 -24.63 -19.33
C CYS A 284 1.10 -23.44 -19.01
N TYR A 285 0.90 -22.53 -19.98
CA TYR A 285 -0.01 -21.39 -19.83
C TYR A 285 -1.44 -21.85 -19.51
N THR A 286 -1.95 -22.85 -20.25
CA THR A 286 -3.30 -23.38 -20.04
C THR A 286 -3.45 -24.02 -18.66
N LEU A 287 -2.45 -24.78 -18.19
CA LEU A 287 -2.47 -25.40 -16.87
C LEU A 287 -2.46 -24.35 -15.74
N THR A 288 -1.64 -23.31 -15.88
CA THR A 288 -1.59 -22.20 -14.93
C THR A 288 -2.93 -21.45 -14.89
N LEU A 289 -3.49 -21.14 -16.06
CA LEU A 289 -4.81 -20.50 -16.17
C LEU A 289 -5.91 -21.34 -15.51
N LYS A 290 -5.92 -22.66 -15.73
CA LYS A 290 -6.87 -23.57 -15.08
C LYS A 290 -6.70 -23.55 -13.55
N GLY A 291 -5.47 -23.54 -13.06
CA GLY A 291 -5.18 -23.44 -11.62
C GLY A 291 -5.72 -22.13 -11.02
N MET A 292 -5.46 -21.00 -11.67
CA MET A 292 -5.94 -19.68 -11.27
C MET A 292 -7.47 -19.61 -11.25
N LEU A 293 -8.14 -20.09 -12.31
CA LEU A 293 -9.60 -20.08 -12.38
C LEU A 293 -10.23 -21.01 -11.33
N ASN A 294 -9.62 -22.17 -11.05
CA ASN A 294 -10.09 -23.06 -9.99
C ASN A 294 -9.98 -22.38 -8.62
N LEU A 295 -8.86 -21.72 -8.34
CA LEU A 295 -8.67 -20.96 -7.10
C LEU A 295 -9.72 -19.85 -6.98
N ALA A 296 -9.95 -19.07 -8.03
CA ALA A 296 -10.94 -18.00 -8.07
C ALA A 296 -12.38 -18.49 -7.83
N ASN A 297 -12.69 -19.73 -8.17
CA ASN A 297 -14.01 -20.34 -7.95
C ASN A 297 -14.13 -21.10 -6.61
N THR A 298 -13.07 -21.17 -5.84
CA THR A 298 -13.08 -21.86 -4.53
C THR A 298 -13.95 -21.07 -3.54
N ARG A 299 -14.81 -21.83 -2.83
CA ARG A 299 -15.60 -21.32 -1.69
C ARG A 299 -14.95 -21.79 -0.40
N PHE A 300 -14.78 -20.91 0.56
CA PHE A 300 -14.18 -21.18 1.87
C PHE A 300 -14.87 -20.36 2.99
#